data_57dff2e0d8c2c44aacb3f035adb390ca
#
_entry.id   57dff2e0d8c2c44aacb3f035adb390ca
#
_cell.length_a   1.000
_cell.length_b   1.000
_cell.length_c   1.000
_cell.angle_alpha   90.00
_cell.angle_beta   90.00
_cell.angle_gamma   90.00
#
_symmetry.space_group_name_H-M   'P 1'
#
loop_
_entity.id
_entity.type
_entity.pdbx_description
1 polymer ?
#
loop_
_entity_poly.entity_id
_entity_poly.type
_entity_poly.pdbx_seq_one_letter_code
_entity_poly.pdbx_strand_id
1 'polypeptide(L)'
;STPTHADQLAYLGQWFYSYMRLSAPTTITCEEPAPFAVGTPILLGHSARRHKLVLNILVDALPWNIVRTHFSEWMPNIARFFSNGTIFDAHFSTSEYTYPALPAIETGRYAHHTQLFQADASHELSRAFLTLGECMKDLGYYTAAPILTTDSIYNGTMRGYDRLISTVWNQPSGIGAERAIHHIEAFGEADLFTFLHLSDIHPWDAMGFNFHTAVETHLPLDQRLFAWEKATASVRLPDFEIYKAQFRAGLRDVDRNIGTLLSYIENHYEDDEYIVSLYSDHGSSVFTPRRDEDPLDIIGENSTM
;
A
#
# COMPACT_ATOMS: atom_id res chain seq x y z
N SER A 1 34.55 -30.82 10.69
CA SER A 1 34.53 -29.68 11.61
C SER A 1 33.19 -29.66 12.30
N THR A 2 33.20 -29.87 13.62
CA THR A 2 32.02 -29.78 14.49
C THR A 2 31.50 -28.36 14.47
N PRO A 3 30.19 -28.10 14.29
CA PRO A 3 29.64 -26.79 14.37
C PRO A 3 29.86 -26.20 15.79
N THR A 4 30.52 -25.08 15.88
CA THR A 4 30.90 -24.45 17.14
C THR A 4 29.79 -23.63 17.81
N HIS A 5 28.67 -23.42 17.16
CA HIS A 5 27.44 -22.85 17.70
C HIS A 5 26.23 -23.45 17.02
N ALA A 6 25.40 -24.16 17.78
CA ALA A 6 24.04 -24.47 17.38
C ALA A 6 23.12 -23.39 17.99
N ASP A 7 22.75 -22.38 17.23
CA ASP A 7 21.65 -21.52 17.61
C ASP A 7 20.36 -22.31 17.42
N GLN A 8 19.77 -22.70 18.53
CA GLN A 8 18.48 -23.36 18.52
C GLN A 8 17.42 -22.31 18.19
N LEU A 9 16.94 -22.33 16.96
CA LEU A 9 15.76 -21.55 16.61
C LEU A 9 14.59 -22.10 17.40
N ALA A 10 14.11 -21.32 18.38
CA ALA A 10 12.89 -21.64 19.10
C ALA A 10 11.73 -21.83 18.12
N TYR A 11 10.73 -22.58 18.54
CA TYR A 11 9.52 -22.91 17.79
C TYR A 11 9.05 -21.76 16.89
N LEU A 12 9.22 -21.92 15.58
CA LEU A 12 8.70 -21.00 14.60
C LEU A 12 7.24 -21.37 14.36
N GLY A 13 6.33 -20.53 14.83
CA GLY A 13 4.93 -20.67 14.48
C GLY A 13 4.77 -20.65 12.94
N GLN A 14 3.77 -21.35 12.44
CA GLN A 14 3.48 -21.56 11.01
C GLN A 14 3.46 -20.28 10.13
N TRP A 15 3.45 -19.10 10.74
CA TRP A 15 3.28 -17.82 10.09
C TRP A 15 4.40 -16.81 10.40
N PHE A 16 5.53 -17.25 10.96
CA PHE A 16 6.61 -16.34 11.33
C PHE A 16 7.82 -16.54 10.43
N TYR A 17 8.41 -15.41 10.02
CA TYR A 17 9.72 -15.37 9.42
C TYR A 17 10.77 -15.24 10.51
N SER A 18 11.83 -16.03 10.40
CA SER A 18 13.06 -15.80 11.17
C SER A 18 14.17 -15.38 10.24
N TYR A 19 14.92 -14.40 10.67
CA TYR A 19 16.05 -13.88 9.94
C TYR A 19 17.33 -14.17 10.71
N MET A 20 18.32 -14.70 10.02
CA MET A 20 19.63 -15.00 10.59
C MET A 20 20.73 -14.33 9.79
N ARG A 21 21.64 -13.65 10.47
CA ARG A 21 22.84 -13.13 9.84
C ARG A 21 23.84 -14.28 9.65
N LEU A 22 24.26 -14.52 8.44
CA LEU A 22 25.22 -15.55 8.10
C LEU A 22 26.53 -14.88 7.66
N SER A 23 27.61 -15.16 8.38
CA SER A 23 28.96 -14.69 8.04
C SER A 23 29.80 -15.77 7.33
N ALA A 24 29.29 -16.99 7.24
CA ALA A 24 29.95 -18.13 6.62
C ALA A 24 28.92 -19.12 6.07
N PRO A 25 29.31 -20.04 5.18
CA PRO A 25 28.47 -21.13 4.76
C PRO A 25 27.91 -21.89 5.97
N THR A 26 26.58 -21.99 6.05
CA THR A 26 25.84 -22.54 7.19
C THR A 26 24.94 -23.67 6.75
N THR A 27 24.86 -24.71 7.55
CA THR A 27 23.92 -25.82 7.34
C THR A 27 22.73 -25.64 8.29
N ILE A 28 21.53 -25.67 7.75
CA ILE A 28 20.28 -25.67 8.51
C ILE A 28 19.78 -27.09 8.57
N THR A 29 19.50 -27.59 9.77
CA THR A 29 18.97 -28.95 9.99
C THR A 29 17.71 -28.87 10.83
N CYS A 30 16.75 -29.75 10.57
CA CYS A 30 15.55 -29.92 11.39
C CYS A 30 15.70 -31.25 12.19
N GLU A 31 15.43 -31.20 13.47
CA GLU A 31 15.49 -32.40 14.33
C GLU A 31 14.34 -33.37 14.04
N GLU A 32 13.21 -32.82 13.64
CA GLU A 32 12.05 -33.61 13.19
C GLU A 32 11.90 -33.50 11.66
N PRO A 33 11.33 -34.50 10.99
CA PRO A 33 11.15 -34.52 9.53
C PRO A 33 9.98 -33.54 9.13
N ALA A 34 10.12 -32.27 9.47
CA ALA A 34 9.18 -31.22 9.10
C ALA A 34 9.71 -30.40 7.92
N PRO A 35 8.89 -30.09 6.91
CA PRO A 35 9.31 -29.22 5.83
C PRO A 35 9.57 -27.81 6.36
N PHE A 36 10.66 -27.19 5.93
CA PHE A 36 10.93 -25.77 6.15
C PHE A 36 11.28 -25.11 4.81
N ALA A 37 10.95 -23.83 4.70
CA ALA A 37 11.27 -23.05 3.52
C ALA A 37 12.41 -22.07 3.85
N VAL A 38 13.36 -21.96 2.96
CA VAL A 38 14.43 -20.96 3.02
C VAL A 38 14.11 -19.90 1.96
N GLY A 39 13.98 -18.67 2.38
CA GLY A 39 13.77 -17.53 1.48
C GLY A 39 15.03 -17.19 0.67
N THR A 40 14.89 -16.26 -0.26
CA THR A 40 16.03 -15.70 -0.98
C THR A 40 16.99 -15.02 0.01
N PRO A 41 18.30 -15.27 -0.07
CA PRO A 41 19.27 -14.59 0.77
C PRO A 41 19.22 -13.07 0.56
N ILE A 42 19.17 -12.31 1.65
CA ILE A 42 19.23 -10.86 1.62
C ILE A 42 20.71 -10.46 1.58
N LEU A 43 21.09 -9.77 0.52
CA LEU A 43 22.46 -9.24 0.39
C LEU A 43 22.61 -8.01 1.28
N LEU A 44 23.59 -8.03 2.16
CA LEU A 44 23.92 -6.87 2.98
C LEU A 44 24.96 -6.00 2.29
N GLY A 45 24.85 -4.70 2.51
CA GLY A 45 25.68 -3.67 1.87
C GLY A 45 24.93 -2.95 0.76
N HIS A 46 25.27 -1.67 0.59
CA HIS A 46 24.63 -0.81 -0.39
C HIS A 46 25.41 -0.77 -1.71
N SER A 47 24.66 -0.74 -2.80
CA SER A 47 25.24 -0.58 -4.13
C SER A 47 25.34 0.91 -4.48
N ALA A 48 26.52 1.34 -4.96
CA ALA A 48 26.69 2.71 -5.48
C ALA A 48 25.85 3.00 -6.74
N ARG A 49 25.17 2.02 -7.29
CA ARG A 49 24.34 2.15 -8.50
C ARG A 49 22.83 2.19 -8.21
N ARG A 50 22.44 2.13 -6.95
CA ARG A 50 21.04 2.07 -6.53
C ARG A 50 20.81 3.04 -5.38
N HIS A 51 19.59 3.55 -5.26
CA HIS A 51 19.16 4.17 -4.03
C HIS A 51 19.07 3.12 -2.92
N LYS A 52 19.39 3.50 -1.70
CA LYS A 52 19.27 2.59 -0.55
C LYS A 52 17.82 2.24 -0.23
N LEU A 53 16.91 3.18 -0.50
CA LEU A 53 15.48 3.02 -0.26
C LEU A 53 14.66 3.47 -1.47
N VAL A 54 13.80 2.60 -1.97
CA VAL A 54 12.73 2.95 -2.91
C VAL A 54 11.40 2.62 -2.24
N LEU A 55 10.60 3.64 -1.97
CA LEU A 55 9.33 3.52 -1.26
C LEU A 55 8.18 3.99 -2.14
N ASN A 56 7.27 3.08 -2.46
CA ASN A 56 6.00 3.37 -3.11
C ASN A 56 4.88 3.37 -2.08
N ILE A 57 4.17 4.48 -1.96
CA ILE A 57 3.03 4.65 -1.05
C ILE A 57 1.77 4.79 -1.88
N LEU A 58 0.91 3.80 -1.81
CA LEU A 58 -0.41 3.82 -2.41
C LEU A 58 -1.43 4.18 -1.33
N VAL A 59 -2.13 5.30 -1.53
CA VAL A 59 -3.28 5.71 -0.71
C VAL A 59 -4.53 5.37 -1.50
N ASP A 60 -5.22 4.32 -1.09
CA ASP A 60 -6.39 3.77 -1.77
C ASP A 60 -7.52 4.81 -1.89
N ALA A 61 -8.11 4.91 -3.06
CA ALA A 61 -9.22 5.79 -3.37
C ALA A 61 -8.98 7.31 -3.18
N LEU A 62 -7.73 7.80 -3.30
CA LEU A 62 -7.39 9.22 -3.16
C LEU A 62 -7.75 10.00 -4.44
N PRO A 63 -8.80 10.83 -4.45
CA PRO A 63 -9.22 11.58 -5.63
C PRO A 63 -8.42 12.87 -5.78
N TRP A 64 -7.42 12.89 -6.63
CA TRP A 64 -6.54 14.05 -6.82
C TRP A 64 -7.27 15.30 -7.30
N ASN A 65 -8.27 15.16 -8.16
CA ASN A 65 -9.10 16.26 -8.63
C ASN A 65 -9.75 17.08 -7.49
N ILE A 66 -10.05 16.44 -6.36
CA ILE A 66 -10.61 17.08 -5.16
C ILE A 66 -9.50 17.60 -4.26
N VAL A 67 -8.49 16.78 -4.00
CA VAL A 67 -7.43 17.08 -3.03
C VAL A 67 -6.50 18.19 -3.53
N ARG A 68 -6.21 18.26 -4.82
CA ARG A 68 -5.23 19.22 -5.41
C ARG A 68 -5.48 20.67 -5.03
N THR A 69 -6.75 21.10 -4.96
CA THR A 69 -7.12 22.48 -4.62
C THR A 69 -6.92 22.83 -3.14
N HIS A 70 -6.80 21.81 -2.30
CA HIS A 70 -6.62 21.92 -0.86
C HIS A 70 -5.37 21.18 -0.35
N PHE A 71 -4.48 20.77 -1.25
CA PHE A 71 -3.38 19.86 -0.93
C PHE A 71 -2.54 20.34 0.26
N SER A 72 -2.08 21.59 0.24
CA SER A 72 -1.29 22.14 1.33
C SER A 72 -2.08 22.39 2.62
N GLU A 73 -3.41 22.50 2.52
CA GLU A 73 -4.29 22.68 3.67
C GLU A 73 -4.66 21.36 4.34
N TRP A 74 -4.99 20.35 3.53
CA TRP A 74 -5.47 19.06 4.03
C TRP A 74 -4.35 18.06 4.32
N MET A 75 -3.22 18.19 3.60
CA MET A 75 -2.07 17.31 3.69
C MET A 75 -0.75 18.09 3.80
N PRO A 76 -0.58 18.98 4.81
CA PRO A 76 0.54 19.91 4.89
C PRO A 76 1.92 19.22 5.02
N ASN A 77 2.01 18.09 5.73
CA ASN A 77 3.27 17.38 5.91
C ASN A 77 3.75 16.72 4.61
N ILE A 78 2.83 16.08 3.91
CA ILE A 78 3.09 15.47 2.60
C ILE A 78 3.40 16.56 1.57
N ALA A 79 2.61 17.66 1.54
CA ALA A 79 2.87 18.79 0.65
C ALA A 79 4.24 19.42 0.90
N ARG A 80 4.67 19.54 2.16
CA ARG A 80 6.01 20.03 2.52
C ARG A 80 7.10 19.11 1.96
N PHE A 81 7.00 17.83 2.19
CA PHE A 81 7.99 16.85 1.72
C PHE A 81 8.14 16.89 0.19
N PHE A 82 7.02 16.89 -0.53
CA PHE A 82 7.04 16.90 -2.00
C PHE A 82 7.19 18.30 -2.61
N SER A 83 7.43 19.36 -1.81
CA SER A 83 7.63 20.73 -2.34
C SER A 83 8.83 20.84 -3.26
N ASN A 84 9.85 20.00 -3.07
CA ASN A 84 11.03 19.90 -3.94
C ASN A 84 10.94 18.72 -4.93
N GLY A 85 9.82 18.01 -4.94
CA GLY A 85 9.59 16.88 -5.83
C GLY A 85 8.85 17.24 -7.11
N THR A 86 8.28 16.22 -7.75
CA THR A 86 7.45 16.37 -8.95
C THR A 86 6.03 15.94 -8.64
N ILE A 87 5.06 16.78 -8.97
CA ILE A 87 3.63 16.49 -8.85
C ILE A 87 3.06 16.30 -10.26
N PHE A 88 2.40 15.18 -10.51
CA PHE A 88 1.76 14.87 -11.77
C PHE A 88 0.27 15.24 -11.70
N ASP A 89 -0.09 16.41 -12.18
CA ASP A 89 -1.47 16.93 -12.13
C ASP A 89 -2.45 16.20 -13.06
N ALA A 90 -1.94 15.62 -14.14
CA ALA A 90 -2.73 14.91 -15.15
C ALA A 90 -2.39 13.41 -15.16
N HIS A 91 -2.47 12.78 -14.00
CA HIS A 91 -2.30 11.34 -13.85
C HIS A 91 -3.66 10.68 -13.71
N PHE A 92 -3.91 9.64 -14.53
CA PHE A 92 -5.21 8.97 -14.59
C PHE A 92 -5.07 7.50 -14.22
N SER A 93 -5.98 7.01 -13.39
CA SER A 93 -6.10 5.60 -13.10
C SER A 93 -6.51 4.81 -14.34
N THR A 94 -6.08 3.57 -14.38
CA THR A 94 -6.49 2.60 -15.43
C THR A 94 -7.84 1.97 -15.14
N SER A 95 -8.37 2.13 -13.94
CA SER A 95 -9.62 1.57 -13.47
C SER A 95 -10.19 2.40 -12.32
N GLU A 96 -11.48 2.28 -12.08
CA GLU A 96 -12.18 2.94 -10.99
C GLU A 96 -12.15 2.15 -9.66
N TYR A 97 -11.44 1.02 -9.60
CA TYR A 97 -11.28 0.22 -8.37
C TYR A 97 -9.97 -0.58 -8.39
N THR A 98 -9.55 -1.00 -7.23
CA THR A 98 -8.22 -1.55 -6.92
C THR A 98 -7.85 -2.78 -7.76
N TYR A 99 -8.81 -3.67 -8.02
CA TYR A 99 -8.54 -4.97 -8.60
C TYR A 99 -7.86 -4.94 -9.97
N PRO A 100 -8.36 -4.18 -10.96
CA PRO A 100 -7.68 -4.02 -12.24
C PRO A 100 -6.57 -2.98 -12.20
N ALA A 101 -6.58 -2.05 -11.23
CA ALA A 101 -5.57 -1.01 -11.12
C ALA A 101 -4.23 -1.55 -10.61
N LEU A 102 -4.23 -2.41 -9.59
CA LEU A 102 -2.98 -2.98 -9.05
C LEU A 102 -2.16 -3.78 -10.08
N PRO A 103 -2.73 -4.70 -10.87
CA PRO A 103 -1.99 -5.36 -11.94
C PRO A 103 -1.43 -4.38 -12.97
N ALA A 104 -2.12 -3.27 -13.24
CA ALA A 104 -1.62 -2.25 -14.15
C ALA A 104 -0.45 -1.48 -13.53
N ILE A 105 -0.50 -1.15 -12.25
CA ILE A 105 0.60 -0.53 -11.50
C ILE A 105 1.82 -1.45 -11.48
N GLU A 106 1.62 -2.73 -11.14
CA GLU A 106 2.70 -3.70 -11.01
C GLU A 106 3.34 -4.11 -12.34
N THR A 107 2.61 -4.07 -13.46
CA THR A 107 3.12 -4.57 -14.76
C THR A 107 3.29 -3.50 -15.83
N GLY A 108 2.76 -2.29 -15.61
CA GLY A 108 2.67 -1.27 -16.65
C GLY A 108 1.75 -1.67 -17.81
N ARG A 109 0.78 -2.56 -17.59
CA ARG A 109 -0.14 -3.08 -18.61
C ARG A 109 -1.58 -2.85 -18.22
N TYR A 110 -2.38 -2.38 -19.16
CA TYR A 110 -3.81 -2.25 -18.96
C TYR A 110 -4.51 -3.60 -18.75
N ALA A 111 -5.66 -3.59 -18.08
CA ALA A 111 -6.43 -4.78 -17.73
C ALA A 111 -6.80 -5.68 -18.93
N HIS A 112 -7.00 -5.11 -20.14
CA HIS A 112 -7.25 -5.91 -21.34
C HIS A 112 -6.05 -6.77 -21.79
N HIS A 113 -4.82 -6.43 -21.36
CA HIS A 113 -3.65 -7.28 -21.56
C HIS A 113 -3.49 -8.31 -20.42
N THR A 114 -3.64 -7.86 -19.17
CA THR A 114 -3.47 -8.74 -18.01
C THR A 114 -4.63 -9.71 -17.83
N GLN A 115 -5.82 -9.38 -18.36
CA GLN A 115 -7.08 -10.11 -18.21
C GLN A 115 -7.60 -10.16 -16.75
N LEU A 116 -7.10 -9.31 -15.89
CA LEU A 116 -7.51 -9.17 -14.50
C LEU A 116 -8.48 -7.99 -14.38
N PHE A 117 -9.77 -8.28 -14.42
CA PHE A 117 -10.83 -7.27 -14.38
C PHE A 117 -11.59 -7.21 -13.07
N GLN A 118 -11.55 -8.27 -12.28
CA GLN A 118 -12.33 -8.40 -11.04
C GLN A 118 -11.69 -9.41 -10.09
N ALA A 119 -12.19 -9.41 -8.85
CA ALA A 119 -11.83 -10.32 -7.78
C ALA A 119 -12.25 -11.77 -8.08
N ASP A 120 -11.64 -12.38 -9.07
CA ASP A 120 -11.89 -13.76 -9.44
C ASP A 120 -10.60 -14.57 -9.29
N ALA A 121 -10.56 -15.44 -8.29
CA ALA A 121 -9.43 -16.32 -8.03
C ALA A 121 -9.16 -17.35 -9.15
N SER A 122 -10.04 -17.43 -10.16
CA SER A 122 -9.84 -18.31 -11.32
C SER A 122 -8.82 -17.78 -12.34
N HIS A 123 -8.46 -16.49 -12.24
CA HIS A 123 -7.50 -15.85 -13.15
C HIS A 123 -6.23 -15.44 -12.41
N GLU A 124 -5.10 -15.97 -12.88
CA GLU A 124 -3.77 -15.60 -12.41
C GLU A 124 -3.07 -14.72 -13.47
N LEU A 125 -2.35 -13.72 -13.02
CA LEU A 125 -1.50 -12.89 -13.87
C LEU A 125 -0.49 -13.76 -14.63
N SER A 126 -0.52 -13.70 -15.95
CA SER A 126 0.40 -14.46 -16.79
C SER A 126 1.87 -14.19 -16.39
N ARG A 127 2.67 -15.25 -16.33
CA ARG A 127 4.11 -15.15 -16.06
C ARG A 127 4.91 -14.50 -17.21
N ALA A 128 4.27 -14.25 -18.34
CA ALA A 128 4.85 -13.45 -19.42
C ALA A 128 4.96 -11.96 -19.07
N PHE A 129 4.22 -11.49 -18.06
CA PHE A 129 4.33 -10.13 -17.53
C PHE A 129 5.17 -10.14 -16.25
N LEU A 130 6.29 -9.43 -16.28
CA LEU A 130 7.06 -9.15 -15.08
C LEU A 130 6.32 -8.13 -14.23
N THR A 131 6.31 -8.33 -12.93
CA THR A 131 5.81 -7.36 -11.97
C THR A 131 6.92 -6.40 -11.55
N LEU A 132 6.53 -5.25 -11.01
CA LEU A 132 7.48 -4.30 -10.44
C LEU A 132 8.31 -4.97 -9.32
N GLY A 133 7.66 -5.78 -8.47
CA GLY A 133 8.35 -6.56 -7.44
C GLY A 133 9.42 -7.49 -8.01
N GLU A 134 9.12 -8.20 -9.10
CA GLU A 134 10.11 -9.06 -9.79
C GLU A 134 11.26 -8.24 -10.38
N CYS A 135 10.96 -7.10 -11.03
CA CYS A 135 11.99 -6.21 -11.58
C CYS A 135 12.91 -5.64 -10.51
N MET A 136 12.35 -5.18 -9.38
CA MET A 136 13.14 -4.62 -8.29
C MET A 136 14.00 -5.69 -7.60
N LYS A 137 13.48 -6.89 -7.47
CA LYS A 137 14.26 -8.04 -6.98
C LYS A 137 15.42 -8.39 -7.91
N ASP A 138 15.20 -8.42 -9.22
CA ASP A 138 16.25 -8.67 -10.21
C ASP A 138 17.32 -7.58 -10.21
N LEU A 139 16.94 -6.35 -9.88
CA LEU A 139 17.88 -5.25 -9.63
C LEU A 139 18.69 -5.40 -8.33
N GLY A 140 18.31 -6.35 -7.47
CA GLY A 140 19.02 -6.69 -6.23
C GLY A 140 18.51 -5.98 -4.99
N TYR A 141 17.27 -5.45 -5.01
CA TYR A 141 16.60 -4.95 -3.81
C TYR A 141 16.03 -6.10 -2.99
N TYR A 142 16.03 -5.94 -1.67
CA TYR A 142 15.15 -6.72 -0.80
C TYR A 142 13.75 -6.12 -0.86
N THR A 143 12.79 -6.91 -1.30
CA THR A 143 11.45 -6.41 -1.66
C THR A 143 10.42 -6.74 -0.60
N ALA A 144 9.66 -5.75 -0.15
CA ALA A 144 8.60 -5.93 0.84
C ALA A 144 7.31 -5.23 0.42
N ALA A 145 6.17 -5.85 0.73
CA ALA A 145 4.86 -5.27 0.48
C ALA A 145 3.89 -5.52 1.64
N PRO A 146 3.71 -4.54 2.55
CA PRO A 146 2.53 -4.49 3.39
C PRO A 146 1.34 -4.02 2.55
N ILE A 147 0.42 -4.95 2.26
CA ILE A 147 -0.72 -4.73 1.37
C ILE A 147 -2.06 -4.91 2.08
N LEU A 148 -3.08 -4.27 1.49
CA LEU A 148 -4.44 -4.24 1.99
C LEU A 148 -5.27 -5.48 1.63
N THR A 149 -4.98 -6.13 0.49
CA THR A 149 -5.84 -7.20 -0.03
C THR A 149 -5.08 -8.50 -0.26
N THR A 150 -5.70 -9.61 0.16
CA THR A 150 -5.18 -10.96 -0.11
C THR A 150 -5.34 -11.37 -1.56
N ASP A 151 -6.29 -10.79 -2.27
CA ASP A 151 -6.64 -11.19 -3.62
C ASP A 151 -5.49 -10.97 -4.61
N SER A 152 -4.72 -9.89 -4.40
CA SER A 152 -3.51 -9.59 -5.18
C SER A 152 -2.40 -10.65 -5.02
N ILE A 153 -2.44 -11.41 -3.92
CA ILE A 153 -1.54 -12.54 -3.69
C ILE A 153 -1.99 -13.72 -4.55
N TYR A 154 -3.27 -14.05 -4.46
CA TYR A 154 -3.81 -15.23 -5.14
C TYR A 154 -3.81 -15.09 -6.66
N ASN A 155 -4.04 -13.91 -7.18
CA ASN A 155 -3.98 -13.67 -8.63
C ASN A 155 -2.56 -13.43 -9.17
N GLY A 156 -1.54 -13.51 -8.33
CA GLY A 156 -0.13 -13.39 -8.72
C GLY A 156 0.34 -11.96 -9.02
N THR A 157 -0.45 -10.92 -8.73
CA THR A 157 -0.04 -9.53 -8.91
C THR A 157 1.17 -9.16 -8.04
N MET A 158 1.25 -9.71 -6.82
CA MET A 158 2.33 -9.44 -5.87
C MET A 158 3.52 -10.41 -5.99
N ARG A 159 3.76 -10.97 -7.18
CA ARG A 159 4.98 -11.77 -7.40
C ARG A 159 6.23 -10.90 -7.26
N GLY A 160 7.33 -11.52 -6.80
CA GLY A 160 8.62 -10.86 -6.67
C GLY A 160 8.87 -10.22 -5.31
N TYR A 161 7.84 -10.05 -4.49
CA TYR A 161 8.04 -9.56 -3.12
C TYR A 161 8.53 -10.68 -2.20
N ASP A 162 9.71 -10.49 -1.61
CA ASP A 162 10.32 -11.46 -0.70
C ASP A 162 9.60 -11.51 0.65
N ARG A 163 9.06 -10.36 1.09
CA ARG A 163 8.27 -10.24 2.31
C ARG A 163 6.91 -9.64 2.00
N LEU A 164 5.89 -10.46 2.08
CA LEU A 164 4.52 -10.07 1.80
C LEU A 164 3.70 -10.13 3.09
N ILE A 165 3.11 -9.01 3.48
CA ILE A 165 2.25 -8.90 4.66
C ILE A 165 0.88 -8.44 4.18
N SER A 166 -0.13 -9.30 4.27
CA SER A 166 -1.50 -8.94 3.97
C SER A 166 -2.27 -8.64 5.24
N THR A 167 -2.96 -7.52 5.24
CA THR A 167 -3.98 -7.20 6.24
C THR A 167 -5.32 -7.23 5.53
N VAL A 168 -6.20 -8.11 6.00
CA VAL A 168 -7.52 -8.23 5.37
C VAL A 168 -8.32 -6.94 5.56
N TRP A 169 -8.55 -6.22 4.47
CA TRP A 169 -9.47 -5.08 4.33
C TRP A 169 -9.17 -3.79 5.12
N ASN A 170 -8.15 -3.73 5.92
CA ASN A 170 -7.86 -2.49 6.66
C ASN A 170 -6.37 -2.37 7.00
N GLN A 171 -5.69 -1.40 6.41
CA GLN A 171 -4.34 -0.97 6.80
C GLN A 171 -4.30 0.55 6.96
N PRO A 172 -4.66 1.07 8.14
CA PRO A 172 -4.54 2.49 8.44
C PRO A 172 -3.08 2.97 8.30
N SER A 173 -2.90 4.21 7.90
CA SER A 173 -1.59 4.82 7.70
C SER A 173 -0.69 4.77 8.94
N GLY A 174 -1.27 4.84 10.15
CA GLY A 174 -0.50 4.69 11.39
C GLY A 174 0.20 3.34 11.50
N ILE A 175 -0.54 2.25 11.25
CA ILE A 175 0.02 0.89 11.26
C ILE A 175 0.96 0.70 10.06
N GLY A 176 0.60 1.24 8.89
CA GLY A 176 1.43 1.16 7.70
C GLY A 176 2.77 1.86 7.86
N ALA A 177 2.78 3.08 8.41
CA ALA A 177 3.99 3.85 8.69
C ALA A 177 4.89 3.15 9.72
N GLU A 178 4.31 2.66 10.83
CA GLU A 178 5.03 1.88 11.84
C GLU A 178 5.72 0.66 11.23
N ARG A 179 4.99 -0.12 10.44
CA ARG A 179 5.54 -1.30 9.75
C ARG A 179 6.66 -0.95 8.78
N ALA A 180 6.51 0.16 8.05
CA ALA A 180 7.54 0.63 7.13
C ALA A 180 8.80 1.06 7.88
N ILE A 181 8.69 1.83 8.96
CA ILE A 181 9.83 2.23 9.80
C ILE A 181 10.53 1.01 10.39
N HIS A 182 9.80 0.09 11.01
CA HIS A 182 10.38 -1.13 11.56
C HIS A 182 11.05 -1.99 10.48
N HIS A 183 10.49 -2.03 9.26
CA HIS A 183 11.13 -2.74 8.15
C HIS A 183 12.45 -2.08 7.74
N ILE A 184 12.45 -0.76 7.62
CA ILE A 184 13.66 0.02 7.27
C ILE A 184 14.73 -0.18 8.35
N GLU A 185 14.38 -0.09 9.63
CA GLU A 185 15.32 -0.30 10.75
C GLU A 185 15.88 -1.72 10.76
N ALA A 186 15.03 -2.71 10.56
CA ALA A 186 15.44 -4.12 10.62
C ALA A 186 16.35 -4.54 9.46
N PHE A 187 16.20 -3.91 8.29
CA PHE A 187 16.88 -4.31 7.05
C PHE A 187 17.68 -3.17 6.40
N GLY A 188 17.92 -2.09 7.11
CA GLY A 188 18.60 -0.88 6.59
C GLY A 188 20.05 -1.09 6.13
N GLU A 189 20.62 -2.28 6.33
CA GLU A 189 21.92 -2.65 5.75
C GLU A 189 21.80 -3.20 4.31
N ALA A 190 20.60 -3.40 3.80
CA ALA A 190 20.32 -3.81 2.42
C ALA A 190 19.70 -2.65 1.63
N ASP A 191 19.75 -2.72 0.30
CA ASP A 191 18.95 -1.84 -0.55
C ASP A 191 17.49 -2.32 -0.54
N LEU A 192 16.57 -1.44 -0.18
CA LEU A 192 15.18 -1.77 0.09
C LEU A 192 14.23 -1.24 -1.00
N PHE A 193 13.31 -2.09 -1.43
CA PHE A 193 12.11 -1.69 -2.16
C PHE A 193 10.87 -2.04 -1.34
N THR A 194 10.05 -1.05 -1.04
CA THR A 194 8.83 -1.26 -0.24
C THR A 194 7.61 -0.68 -0.96
N PHE A 195 6.58 -1.49 -1.11
CA PHE A 195 5.26 -1.07 -1.59
C PHE A 195 4.28 -1.06 -0.42
N LEU A 196 3.82 0.12 -0.02
CA LEU A 196 2.94 0.34 1.11
C LEU A 196 1.53 0.72 0.64
N HIS A 197 0.52 -0.07 0.97
CA HIS A 197 -0.87 0.15 0.57
C HIS A 197 -1.72 0.53 1.78
N LEU A 198 -2.35 1.71 1.75
CA LEU A 198 -3.08 2.34 2.86
C LEU A 198 -4.56 2.53 2.54
N SER A 199 -5.43 2.39 3.54
CA SER A 199 -6.89 2.37 3.36
C SER A 199 -7.68 3.47 4.07
N ASP A 200 -7.04 4.45 4.69
CA ASP A 200 -7.69 5.43 5.59
C ASP A 200 -8.88 6.17 4.99
N ILE A 201 -8.85 6.40 3.69
CA ILE A 201 -9.88 7.16 2.98
C ILE A 201 -10.74 6.32 2.05
N HIS A 202 -10.46 5.01 1.97
CA HIS A 202 -11.29 4.12 1.17
C HIS A 202 -12.69 4.03 1.78
N PRO A 203 -13.75 4.28 1.01
CA PRO A 203 -15.12 4.26 1.53
C PRO A 203 -15.63 2.84 1.72
N TRP A 204 -15.27 2.21 2.81
CA TRP A 204 -15.84 0.91 3.22
C TRP A 204 -17.25 1.11 3.76
N ASP A 205 -18.24 0.82 2.96
CA ASP A 205 -19.63 1.13 3.27
C ASP A 205 -20.42 0.03 3.96
N ALA A 206 -20.00 -1.20 3.84
CA ALA A 206 -20.87 -2.32 4.17
C ALA A 206 -20.42 -3.14 5.40
N MET A 207 -19.25 -2.91 5.93
CA MET A 207 -18.60 -3.84 6.84
C MET A 207 -18.44 -3.35 8.28
N GLY A 208 -19.15 -2.33 8.64
CA GLY A 208 -19.04 -1.70 9.95
C GLY A 208 -18.00 -0.58 9.90
N PHE A 209 -18.49 0.62 9.91
CA PHE A 209 -17.73 1.84 9.81
C PHE A 209 -16.78 2.00 10.99
N ASN A 210 -15.51 2.10 10.72
CA ASN A 210 -14.56 2.64 11.67
C ASN A 210 -14.60 4.17 11.56
N PHE A 211 -15.64 4.80 12.07
CA PHE A 211 -15.67 6.24 12.16
C PHE A 211 -14.65 6.72 13.18
N HIS A 212 -13.90 7.74 12.81
CA HIS A 212 -13.18 8.51 13.80
C HIS A 212 -14.15 9.06 14.84
N THR A 213 -13.88 8.84 16.11
CA THR A 213 -14.70 9.33 17.23
C THR A 213 -14.97 10.83 17.13
N ALA A 214 -14.00 11.62 16.62
CA ALA A 214 -14.19 13.04 16.40
C ALA A 214 -15.25 13.37 15.34
N VAL A 215 -15.36 12.57 14.29
CA VAL A 215 -16.41 12.71 13.27
C VAL A 215 -17.77 12.38 13.86
N GLU A 216 -17.86 11.25 14.58
CA GLU A 216 -19.10 10.81 15.20
C GLU A 216 -19.66 11.82 16.19
N THR A 217 -18.81 12.43 17.01
CA THR A 217 -19.25 13.39 18.05
C THR A 217 -19.66 14.76 17.51
N HIS A 218 -19.15 15.17 16.35
CA HIS A 218 -19.42 16.48 15.78
C HIS A 218 -20.60 16.52 14.82
N LEU A 219 -21.06 15.37 14.33
CA LEU A 219 -22.17 15.33 13.39
C LEU A 219 -23.52 15.23 14.10
N PRO A 220 -24.57 15.87 13.59
CA PRO A 220 -25.94 15.68 14.06
C PRO A 220 -26.36 14.20 14.01
N LEU A 221 -27.24 13.80 14.93
CA LEU A 221 -27.67 12.41 15.07
C LEU A 221 -28.33 11.85 13.80
N ASP A 222 -29.14 12.66 13.14
CA ASP A 222 -29.79 12.30 11.88
C ASP A 222 -28.76 11.96 10.79
N GLN A 223 -27.72 12.77 10.64
CA GLN A 223 -26.66 12.46 9.68
C GLN A 223 -25.88 11.19 10.01
N ARG A 224 -25.68 10.89 11.30
CA ARG A 224 -25.08 9.62 11.73
C ARG A 224 -25.94 8.40 11.43
N LEU A 225 -27.26 8.55 11.57
CA LEU A 225 -28.21 7.48 11.31
C LEU A 225 -28.30 7.10 9.82
N PHE A 226 -28.17 8.06 8.92
CA PHE A 226 -28.18 7.82 7.47
C PHE A 226 -26.94 7.11 6.94
N ALA A 227 -25.85 7.08 7.70
CA ALA A 227 -24.66 6.32 7.35
C ALA A 227 -24.88 4.80 7.27
N TRP A 228 -26.03 4.31 7.69
CA TRP A 228 -26.42 2.90 7.60
C TRP A 228 -27.09 2.52 6.28
N GLU A 229 -27.39 3.49 5.42
CA GLU A 229 -27.92 3.19 4.10
C GLU A 229 -26.82 2.57 3.24
N LYS A 230 -27.12 1.42 2.65
CA LYS A 230 -26.16 0.70 1.80
C LYS A 230 -25.77 1.53 0.59
N ALA A 231 -24.51 1.84 0.44
CA ALA A 231 -23.98 2.25 -0.83
C ALA A 231 -24.09 1.11 -1.86
N THR A 232 -24.26 1.48 -3.10
CA THR A 232 -24.42 0.51 -4.19
C THR A 232 -23.09 -0.04 -4.71
N ALA A 233 -21.97 0.62 -4.32
CA ALA A 233 -20.61 0.20 -4.63
C ALA A 233 -19.64 0.88 -3.66
N SER A 234 -18.48 0.25 -3.42
CA SER A 234 -17.47 0.75 -2.47
C SER A 234 -16.88 2.11 -2.83
N VAL A 235 -16.91 2.50 -4.08
CA VAL A 235 -16.40 3.80 -4.58
C VAL A 235 -17.50 4.83 -4.85
N ARG A 236 -18.77 4.45 -4.70
CA ARG A 236 -19.95 5.28 -4.98
C ARG A 236 -20.76 5.47 -3.71
N LEU A 237 -20.41 6.50 -2.98
CA LEU A 237 -21.11 6.83 -1.76
C LEU A 237 -22.26 7.79 -2.02
N PRO A 238 -23.37 7.71 -1.26
CA PRO A 238 -24.37 8.77 -1.18
C PRO A 238 -23.70 10.08 -0.75
N ASP A 239 -24.25 11.22 -1.21
CA ASP A 239 -23.76 12.56 -0.84
C ASP A 239 -24.17 12.94 0.59
N PHE A 240 -23.53 12.30 1.58
CA PHE A 240 -23.77 12.59 2.99
C PHE A 240 -22.58 13.30 3.63
N GLU A 241 -22.87 14.29 4.46
CA GLU A 241 -21.83 15.04 5.18
C GLU A 241 -20.95 14.17 6.07
N ILE A 242 -21.47 13.03 6.57
CA ILE A 242 -20.68 12.08 7.35
C ILE A 242 -19.53 11.49 6.53
N TYR A 243 -19.75 11.15 5.27
CA TYR A 243 -18.70 10.60 4.40
C TYR A 243 -17.64 11.65 4.07
N LYS A 244 -18.08 12.91 3.83
CA LYS A 244 -17.15 14.03 3.60
C LYS A 244 -16.30 14.34 4.84
N ALA A 245 -16.91 14.29 6.02
CA ALA A 245 -16.19 14.47 7.28
C ALA A 245 -15.22 13.35 7.56
N GLN A 246 -15.61 12.10 7.29
CA GLN A 246 -14.74 10.93 7.43
C GLN A 246 -13.57 10.98 6.46
N PHE A 247 -13.81 11.31 5.20
CA PHE A 247 -12.78 11.50 4.20
C PHE A 247 -11.73 12.53 4.64
N ARG A 248 -12.18 13.72 5.09
CA ARG A 248 -11.28 14.77 5.59
C ARG A 248 -10.50 14.32 6.84
N ALA A 249 -11.14 13.55 7.72
CA ALA A 249 -10.45 12.98 8.89
C ALA A 249 -9.39 11.95 8.47
N GLY A 250 -9.73 11.05 7.54
CA GLY A 250 -8.80 10.08 6.96
C GLY A 250 -7.60 10.75 6.29
N LEU A 251 -7.80 11.81 5.51
CA LEU A 251 -6.71 12.58 4.91
C LEU A 251 -5.75 13.17 5.95
N ARG A 252 -6.28 13.71 7.07
CA ARG A 252 -5.45 14.22 8.16
C ARG A 252 -4.64 13.13 8.84
N ASP A 253 -5.21 11.94 8.96
CA ASP A 253 -4.50 10.80 9.52
C ASP A 253 -3.41 10.30 8.57
N VAL A 254 -3.69 10.17 7.29
CA VAL A 254 -2.68 9.89 6.25
C VAL A 254 -1.55 10.93 6.32
N ASP A 255 -1.89 12.20 6.30
CA ASP A 255 -0.88 13.27 6.32
C ASP A 255 0.00 13.22 7.57
N ARG A 256 -0.61 13.04 8.75
CA ARG A 256 0.14 12.96 10.02
C ARG A 256 1.04 11.75 10.06
N ASN A 257 0.51 10.58 9.74
CA ASN A 257 1.23 9.31 9.91
C ASN A 257 2.29 9.13 8.82
N ILE A 258 1.95 9.41 7.56
CA ILE A 258 2.92 9.39 6.47
C ILE A 258 3.92 10.53 6.63
N GLY A 259 3.51 11.70 7.09
CA GLY A 259 4.42 12.79 7.46
C GLY A 259 5.48 12.35 8.47
N THR A 260 5.12 11.49 9.44
CA THR A 260 6.08 10.89 10.38
C THR A 260 7.07 9.98 9.68
N LEU A 261 6.59 9.09 8.79
CA LEU A 261 7.45 8.21 7.99
C LEU A 261 8.40 9.02 7.09
N LEU A 262 7.88 10.06 6.41
CA LEU A 262 8.68 10.92 5.54
C LEU A 262 9.74 11.68 6.32
N SER A 263 9.40 12.20 7.50
CA SER A 263 10.37 12.85 8.41
C SER A 263 11.41 11.86 8.93
N TYR A 264 11.03 10.61 9.19
CA TYR A 264 11.99 9.57 9.51
C TYR A 264 12.99 9.35 8.38
N ILE A 265 12.52 9.30 7.14
CA ILE A 265 13.38 9.13 5.95
C ILE A 265 14.33 10.32 5.79
N GLU A 266 13.82 11.55 5.85
CA GLU A 266 14.65 12.79 5.78
C GLU A 266 15.75 12.83 6.85
N ASN A 267 15.54 12.21 8.01
CA ASN A 267 16.51 12.20 9.10
C ASN A 267 17.54 11.06 9.02
N HIS A 268 17.32 10.04 8.19
CA HIS A 268 18.18 8.85 8.14
C HIS A 268 18.86 8.62 6.78
N TYR A 269 18.43 9.33 5.75
CA TYR A 269 18.94 9.19 4.40
C TYR A 269 19.30 10.56 3.81
N GLU A 270 20.35 10.61 3.00
CA GLU A 270 20.66 11.77 2.18
C GLU A 270 19.69 11.82 0.97
N ASP A 271 19.52 13.00 0.37
CA ASP A 271 18.54 13.24 -0.72
C ASP A 271 18.72 12.34 -1.95
N ASP A 272 19.94 11.87 -2.21
CA ASP A 272 20.27 10.98 -3.32
C ASP A 272 20.21 9.49 -2.95
N GLU A 273 19.90 9.16 -1.72
CA GLU A 273 19.86 7.79 -1.22
C GLU A 273 18.47 7.16 -1.27
N TYR A 274 17.42 7.95 -1.50
CA TYR A 274 16.05 7.43 -1.55
C TYR A 274 15.23 7.95 -2.72
N ILE A 275 14.20 7.19 -3.08
CA ILE A 275 13.09 7.61 -3.93
C ILE A 275 11.79 7.31 -3.17
N VAL A 276 10.92 8.30 -3.06
CA VAL A 276 9.56 8.12 -2.54
C VAL A 276 8.57 8.53 -3.61
N SER A 277 7.62 7.64 -3.88
CA SER A 277 6.46 7.91 -4.74
C SER A 277 5.19 7.77 -3.91
N LEU A 278 4.28 8.74 -4.02
CA LEU A 278 2.95 8.67 -3.42
C LEU A 278 1.91 8.82 -4.53
N TYR A 279 0.97 7.90 -4.59
CA TYR A 279 -0.08 7.85 -5.60
C TYR A 279 -1.31 7.11 -5.10
N SER A 280 -2.35 7.09 -5.91
CA SER A 280 -3.54 6.28 -5.69
C SER A 280 -3.77 5.30 -6.85
N ASP A 281 -4.52 4.25 -6.59
CA ASP A 281 -4.96 3.29 -7.59
C ASP A 281 -6.22 3.75 -8.31
N HIS A 282 -7.11 4.49 -7.63
CA HIS A 282 -8.32 5.12 -8.17
C HIS A 282 -8.79 6.27 -7.27
N GLY A 283 -9.84 6.98 -7.69
CA GLY A 283 -10.50 8.01 -6.90
C GLY A 283 -11.75 7.50 -6.18
N SER A 284 -12.50 8.42 -5.59
CA SER A 284 -13.80 8.17 -4.95
C SER A 284 -14.80 9.29 -5.23
N SER A 285 -16.10 8.99 -5.11
CA SER A 285 -17.18 9.94 -5.41
C SER A 285 -17.64 10.78 -4.20
N VAL A 286 -16.85 10.84 -3.13
CA VAL A 286 -17.26 11.43 -1.83
C VAL A 286 -17.79 12.85 -1.92
N PHE A 287 -17.26 13.66 -2.84
CA PHE A 287 -17.67 15.05 -3.01
C PHE A 287 -18.46 15.32 -4.30
N THR A 288 -18.79 14.27 -5.04
CA THR A 288 -19.51 14.38 -6.30
C THR A 288 -20.95 13.97 -6.08
N PRO A 289 -21.93 14.90 -6.12
CA PRO A 289 -23.33 14.55 -6.01
C PRO A 289 -23.72 13.54 -7.10
N ARG A 290 -24.37 12.47 -6.69
CA ARG A 290 -24.88 11.49 -7.64
C ARG A 290 -26.03 12.11 -8.42
N ARG A 291 -25.92 12.17 -9.73
CA ARG A 291 -27.03 12.45 -10.62
C ARG A 291 -27.69 11.14 -10.96
N ASP A 292 -28.87 10.90 -10.43
CA ASP A 292 -29.62 9.65 -10.63
C ASP A 292 -29.99 9.38 -12.10
N GLU A 293 -29.84 10.37 -12.98
CA GLU A 293 -30.29 10.35 -14.36
C GLU A 293 -29.17 10.06 -15.40
N ASP A 294 -27.89 10.06 -15.00
CA ASP A 294 -26.78 9.81 -15.93
C ASP A 294 -25.90 8.63 -15.49
N PRO A 295 -26.13 7.44 -16.09
CA PRO A 295 -25.31 6.28 -15.79
C PRO A 295 -23.84 6.41 -16.25
N LEU A 296 -23.50 7.40 -17.06
CA LEU A 296 -22.15 7.66 -17.53
C LEU A 296 -21.41 8.71 -16.71
N ASP A 297 -22.10 9.45 -15.84
CA ASP A 297 -21.51 10.45 -14.93
C ASP A 297 -20.53 9.86 -13.89
N ILE A 298 -20.36 8.56 -13.93
CA ILE A 298 -19.66 7.75 -12.97
C ILE A 298 -18.18 7.58 -13.33
N ILE A 299 -17.82 7.71 -14.59
CA ILE A 299 -16.53 7.23 -15.11
C ILE A 299 -15.52 8.38 -15.26
N GLY A 300 -15.98 9.62 -15.39
CA GLY A 300 -15.11 10.68 -15.90
C GLY A 300 -14.30 11.47 -14.86
N GLU A 301 -14.88 11.82 -13.74
CA GLU A 301 -14.30 12.86 -12.88
C GLU A 301 -13.54 12.33 -11.64
N ASN A 302 -13.76 11.10 -11.26
CA ASN A 302 -13.28 10.55 -10.00
C ASN A 302 -12.09 9.58 -10.12
N SER A 303 -11.63 9.32 -11.33
CA SER A 303 -10.52 8.39 -11.60
C SER A 303 -9.17 9.08 -11.76
N THR A 304 -9.02 10.31 -11.32
CA THR A 304 -7.72 10.99 -11.29
C THR A 304 -6.96 10.64 -10.02
N MET A 305 -5.79 10.09 -10.18
CA MET A 305 -4.80 9.91 -9.12
C MET A 305 -4.11 11.22 -8.78
#